data_396ae28b564a5837450955bcc9a71414
#
_entry.id   396ae28b564a5837450955bcc9a71414
#
_cell.length_a   1.000
_cell.length_b   1.000
_cell.length_c   1.000
_cell.angle_alpha   90.00
_cell.angle_beta   90.00
_cell.angle_gamma   90.00
#
_symmetry.space_group_name_H-M   'P 1'
#
loop_
_entity.id
_entity.type
_entity.pdbx_description
1 polymer ?
#
loop_
_entity_poly.entity_id
_entity_poly.type
_entity_poly.pdbx_seq_one_letter_code
_entity_poly.pdbx_strand_id
1 'polypeptide(L)'
;ITRISGRVLVVYDAAAGADAPAKAAQLIARVPGVARVSCGFASERNMDDICEAAHQALGEAGDFCTWKVVGRRNHTDFPIDSMQINQIVGEHLCGLFPDKKVKMKGADVEVHVEVVQGMAYVYAQTMRGVGGLPVGTAGKVVCLLSSGIDSPVAMWRMARRGATCIAVHFSG
;
A
#
# COMPACT_ATOMS: atom_id res chain seq x y z
N ILE A 1 6.00 -11.29 7.59
CA ILE A 1 5.91 -9.83 7.74
C ILE A 1 7.32 -9.29 7.93
N THR A 2 7.76 -8.40 7.06
CA THR A 2 9.10 -7.81 7.09
C THR A 2 9.01 -6.29 7.18
N ARG A 3 9.85 -5.66 8.00
CA ARG A 3 9.98 -4.19 8.03
C ARG A 3 11.01 -3.75 7.01
N ILE A 4 10.62 -2.83 6.14
CA ILE A 4 11.50 -2.14 5.21
C ILE A 4 11.40 -0.65 5.55
N SER A 5 12.47 0.13 5.34
CA SER A 5 12.52 1.55 5.69
C SER A 5 11.20 2.29 5.41
N GLY A 6 10.53 2.74 6.48
CA GLY A 6 9.26 3.48 6.41
C GLY A 6 8.01 2.69 6.03
N ARG A 7 8.08 1.35 5.91
CA ARG A 7 6.94 0.49 5.51
C ARG A 7 7.00 -0.90 6.11
N VAL A 8 5.90 -1.61 6.02
CA VAL A 8 5.77 -3.02 6.39
C VAL A 8 5.38 -3.80 5.14
N LEU A 9 6.14 -4.84 4.84
CA LEU A 9 5.85 -5.78 3.76
C LEU A 9 5.14 -6.99 4.33
N VAL A 10 4.01 -7.34 3.76
CA VAL A 10 3.27 -8.57 4.04
C VAL A 10 3.33 -9.43 2.79
N VAL A 11 4.04 -10.54 2.87
CA VAL A 11 4.08 -11.55 1.80
C VAL A 11 3.07 -12.63 2.16
N TYR A 12 2.28 -13.03 1.21
CA TYR A 12 1.31 -14.12 1.34
C TYR A 12 1.61 -15.21 0.32
N ASP A 13 1.21 -16.43 0.64
CA ASP A 13 1.36 -17.58 -0.25
C ASP A 13 0.24 -17.55 -1.31
N ALA A 14 0.58 -17.90 -2.56
CA ALA A 14 -0.38 -18.08 -3.65
C ALA A 14 -1.49 -19.12 -3.30
N ALA A 15 -1.19 -20.07 -2.43
CA ALA A 15 -2.17 -21.04 -1.90
C ALA A 15 -3.31 -20.40 -1.09
N ALA A 16 -3.18 -19.14 -0.67
CA ALA A 16 -4.21 -18.43 0.11
C ALA A 16 -5.46 -18.04 -0.70
N GLY A 17 -5.41 -18.20 -2.04
CA GLY A 17 -6.50 -17.89 -2.96
C GLY A 17 -6.45 -16.45 -3.51
N ALA A 18 -7.06 -16.24 -4.67
CA ALA A 18 -6.99 -14.99 -5.43
C ALA A 18 -7.52 -13.76 -4.66
N ASP A 19 -8.50 -13.93 -3.78
CA ASP A 19 -9.10 -12.84 -2.99
C ASP A 19 -8.32 -12.49 -1.73
N ALA A 20 -7.33 -13.30 -1.34
CA ALA A 20 -6.62 -13.13 -0.07
C ALA A 20 -5.90 -11.76 0.04
N PRO A 21 -5.23 -11.24 -1.00
CA PRO A 21 -4.59 -9.93 -0.95
C PRO A 21 -5.58 -8.80 -0.68
N ALA A 22 -6.71 -8.78 -1.38
CA ALA A 22 -7.73 -7.75 -1.24
C ALA A 22 -8.37 -7.77 0.16
N LYS A 23 -8.70 -8.96 0.67
CA LYS A 23 -9.21 -9.13 2.05
C LYS A 23 -8.19 -8.69 3.10
N ALA A 24 -6.93 -9.09 2.95
CA ALA A 24 -5.85 -8.69 3.84
C ALA A 24 -5.66 -7.16 3.82
N ALA A 25 -5.66 -6.54 2.64
CA ALA A 25 -5.53 -5.10 2.50
C ALA A 25 -6.66 -4.35 3.22
N GLN A 26 -7.91 -4.82 3.10
CA GLN A 26 -9.06 -4.24 3.81
C GLN A 26 -8.92 -4.32 5.34
N LEU A 27 -8.45 -5.44 5.86
CA LEU A 27 -8.22 -5.61 7.29
C LEU A 27 -7.07 -4.72 7.78
N ILE A 28 -5.94 -4.71 7.06
CA ILE A 28 -4.77 -3.90 7.39
C ILE A 28 -5.11 -2.41 7.34
N ALA A 29 -5.91 -1.97 6.36
CA ALA A 29 -6.34 -0.58 6.24
C ALA A 29 -7.12 -0.06 7.46
N ARG A 30 -7.73 -0.94 8.25
CA ARG A 30 -8.46 -0.60 9.49
C ARG A 30 -7.56 -0.46 10.71
N VAL A 31 -6.29 -0.81 10.61
CA VAL A 31 -5.35 -0.75 11.73
C VAL A 31 -4.91 0.69 11.98
N PRO A 32 -5.05 1.23 13.21
CA PRO A 32 -4.55 2.57 13.55
C PRO A 32 -3.04 2.69 13.28
N GLY A 33 -2.65 3.78 12.66
CA GLY A 33 -1.27 4.03 12.22
C GLY A 33 -1.00 3.66 10.75
N VAL A 34 -1.86 2.88 10.13
CA VAL A 34 -1.73 2.55 8.70
C VAL A 34 -2.35 3.65 7.87
N ALA A 35 -1.51 4.37 7.11
CA ALA A 35 -1.96 5.46 6.24
C ALA A 35 -2.39 4.98 4.85
N ARG A 36 -1.69 3.98 4.30
CA ARG A 36 -1.96 3.40 2.98
C ARG A 36 -1.60 1.92 2.96
N VAL A 37 -2.33 1.16 2.18
CA VAL A 37 -2.04 -0.24 1.85
C VAL A 37 -2.01 -0.35 0.34
N SER A 38 -0.95 -0.90 -0.21
CA SER A 38 -0.83 -1.17 -1.65
C SER A 38 -0.68 -2.66 -1.87
N CYS A 39 -1.42 -3.20 -2.82
CA CYS A 39 -1.25 -4.55 -3.32
C CYS A 39 -0.44 -4.50 -4.60
N GLY A 40 0.55 -5.37 -4.75
CA GLY A 40 1.43 -5.35 -5.90
C GLY A 40 2.42 -6.50 -5.90
N PHE A 41 3.39 -6.39 -6.77
CA PHE A 41 4.36 -7.42 -7.09
C PHE A 41 5.76 -7.01 -6.60
N ALA A 42 6.49 -7.99 -6.11
CA ALA A 42 7.92 -7.87 -5.87
C ALA A 42 8.66 -8.40 -7.10
N SER A 43 9.68 -7.69 -7.55
CA SER A 43 10.51 -8.08 -8.68
C SER A 43 11.99 -7.90 -8.38
N GLU A 44 12.83 -8.58 -9.15
CA GLU A 44 14.27 -8.33 -9.16
C GLU A 44 14.57 -6.89 -9.60
N ARG A 45 15.76 -6.40 -9.26
CA ARG A 45 16.21 -5.03 -9.58
C ARG A 45 16.79 -4.96 -11.01
N ASN A 46 16.05 -5.43 -12.00
CA ASN A 46 16.35 -5.25 -13.42
C ASN A 46 15.11 -4.71 -14.13
N MET A 47 15.32 -4.07 -15.26
CA MET A 47 14.21 -3.39 -15.94
C MET A 47 13.22 -4.34 -16.59
N ASP A 48 13.65 -5.52 -17.03
CA ASP A 48 12.77 -6.50 -17.67
C ASP A 48 11.74 -7.03 -16.66
N ASP A 49 12.18 -7.44 -15.47
CA ASP A 49 11.28 -7.92 -14.41
C ASP A 49 10.40 -6.80 -13.86
N ILE A 50 10.93 -5.56 -13.77
CA ILE A 50 10.15 -4.39 -13.36
C ILE A 50 9.04 -4.08 -14.38
N CYS A 51 9.35 -4.16 -15.68
CA CYS A 51 8.37 -3.94 -16.75
C CYS A 51 7.28 -5.02 -16.75
N GLU A 52 7.64 -6.29 -16.54
CA GLU A 52 6.67 -7.38 -16.42
C GLU A 52 5.77 -7.21 -15.18
N ALA A 53 6.34 -6.86 -14.05
CA ALA A 53 5.57 -6.56 -12.84
C ALA A 53 4.64 -5.34 -13.04
N ALA A 54 5.06 -4.35 -13.82
CA ALA A 54 4.25 -3.17 -14.15
C ALA A 54 3.09 -3.53 -15.10
N HIS A 55 3.33 -4.42 -16.06
CA HIS A 55 2.29 -4.97 -16.92
C HIS A 55 1.21 -5.68 -16.10
N GLN A 56 1.61 -6.57 -15.19
CA GLN A 56 0.69 -7.28 -14.31
C GLN A 56 -0.09 -6.32 -13.40
N ALA A 57 0.61 -5.37 -12.77
CA ALA A 57 -0.02 -4.40 -11.87
C ALA A 57 -1.04 -3.51 -12.59
N LEU A 58 -0.77 -3.07 -13.82
CA LEU A 58 -1.70 -2.26 -14.60
C LEU A 58 -2.86 -3.11 -15.13
N GLY A 59 -2.61 -4.36 -15.53
CA GLY A 59 -3.64 -5.30 -15.99
C GLY A 59 -4.67 -5.63 -14.89
N GLU A 60 -4.25 -5.67 -13.62
CA GLU A 60 -5.14 -5.91 -12.48
C GLU A 60 -5.85 -4.64 -11.97
N ALA A 61 -5.56 -3.47 -12.53
CA ALA A 61 -6.11 -2.19 -12.04
C ALA A 61 -7.61 -2.00 -12.33
N GLY A 62 -8.25 -2.92 -13.07
CA GLY A 62 -9.65 -2.83 -13.47
C GLY A 62 -9.85 -1.90 -14.67
N ASP A 63 -11.04 -1.29 -14.75
CA ASP A 63 -11.36 -0.37 -15.84
C ASP A 63 -10.76 1.01 -15.63
N PHE A 64 -9.98 1.50 -16.60
CA PHE A 64 -9.40 2.84 -16.62
C PHE A 64 -9.25 3.34 -18.07
N CYS A 65 -9.20 4.65 -18.25
CA CYS A 65 -8.93 5.29 -19.54
C CYS A 65 -7.53 5.88 -19.60
N THR A 66 -7.03 6.35 -18.48
CA THR A 66 -5.76 7.08 -18.41
C THR A 66 -4.87 6.52 -17.29
N TRP A 67 -3.57 6.50 -17.55
CA TRP A 67 -2.58 6.01 -16.60
C TRP A 67 -1.27 6.80 -16.66
N LYS A 68 -0.40 6.62 -15.67
CA LYS A 68 0.98 7.09 -15.66
C LYS A 68 1.87 6.19 -14.81
N VAL A 69 3.17 6.31 -15.02
CA VAL A 69 4.20 5.67 -14.16
C VAL A 69 4.73 6.68 -13.16
N VAL A 70 4.96 6.22 -11.94
CA VAL A 70 5.56 6.98 -10.84
C VAL A 70 6.72 6.19 -10.27
N GLY A 71 7.90 6.33 -10.87
CA GLY A 71 9.13 5.69 -10.44
C GLY A 71 9.77 6.42 -9.25
N ARG A 72 10.26 5.65 -8.29
CA ARG A 72 11.02 6.13 -7.14
C ARG A 72 12.24 5.24 -6.92
N ARG A 73 13.41 5.82 -7.11
CA ARG A 73 14.68 5.19 -6.75
C ARG A 73 15.07 5.62 -5.34
N ASN A 74 14.92 4.71 -4.38
CA ASN A 74 15.27 4.98 -2.98
C ASN A 74 16.75 4.69 -2.66
N HIS A 75 17.48 4.05 -3.58
CA HIS A 75 18.91 3.75 -3.44
C HIS A 75 19.68 4.13 -4.69
N THR A 76 20.80 4.80 -4.51
CA THR A 76 21.66 5.29 -5.60
C THR A 76 22.52 4.20 -6.25
N ASP A 77 22.59 3.01 -5.66
CA ASP A 77 23.25 1.83 -6.20
C ASP A 77 22.53 1.19 -7.42
N PHE A 78 21.28 1.59 -7.66
CA PHE A 78 20.58 1.24 -8.90
C PHE A 78 20.98 2.24 -9.99
N PRO A 79 21.49 1.77 -11.17
CA PRO A 79 22.09 2.66 -12.16
C PRO A 79 21.10 3.57 -12.87
N ILE A 80 19.80 3.18 -12.90
CA ILE A 80 18.72 3.88 -13.61
C ILE A 80 18.03 4.83 -12.65
N ASP A 81 17.87 6.09 -13.03
CA ASP A 81 17.18 7.08 -12.21
C ASP A 81 15.65 7.00 -12.33
N SER A 82 14.96 7.75 -11.47
CA SER A 82 13.48 7.72 -11.43
C SER A 82 12.82 8.19 -12.74
N MET A 83 13.46 9.11 -13.47
CA MET A 83 12.94 9.61 -14.74
C MET A 83 13.11 8.54 -15.84
N GLN A 84 14.25 7.91 -15.90
CA GLN A 84 14.52 6.81 -16.80
C GLN A 84 13.61 5.60 -16.52
N ILE A 85 13.34 5.28 -15.24
CA ILE A 85 12.36 4.25 -14.87
C ILE A 85 10.99 4.60 -15.45
N ASN A 86 10.53 5.84 -15.28
CA ASN A 86 9.24 6.28 -15.82
C ASN A 86 9.18 6.13 -17.35
N GLN A 87 10.26 6.46 -18.04
CA GLN A 87 10.32 6.39 -19.50
C GLN A 87 10.31 4.93 -19.96
N ILE A 88 11.21 4.08 -19.46
CA ILE A 88 11.35 2.69 -19.92
C ILE A 88 10.04 1.91 -19.63
N VAL A 89 9.51 2.00 -18.40
CA VAL A 89 8.27 1.32 -18.05
C VAL A 89 7.09 1.92 -18.82
N GLY A 90 7.08 3.24 -19.00
CA GLY A 90 6.04 3.93 -19.78
C GLY A 90 6.01 3.48 -21.24
N GLU A 91 7.16 3.39 -21.91
CA GLU A 91 7.29 2.91 -23.29
C GLU A 91 6.82 1.46 -23.42
N HIS A 92 7.24 0.59 -22.48
CA HIS A 92 6.82 -0.81 -22.44
C HIS A 92 5.29 -0.93 -22.32
N LEU A 93 4.68 -0.23 -21.38
CA LEU A 93 3.23 -0.27 -21.15
C LEU A 93 2.42 0.35 -22.31
N CYS A 94 2.94 1.38 -22.98
CA CYS A 94 2.29 1.94 -24.17
C CYS A 94 2.14 0.89 -25.29
N GLY A 95 3.12 0.03 -25.47
CA GLY A 95 3.06 -1.07 -26.44
C GLY A 95 1.99 -2.12 -26.10
N LEU A 96 1.76 -2.36 -24.81
CA LEU A 96 0.83 -3.39 -24.33
C LEU A 96 -0.62 -2.88 -24.17
N PHE A 97 -0.80 -1.58 -23.92
CA PHE A 97 -2.11 -0.93 -23.70
C PHE A 97 -2.34 0.20 -24.72
N PRO A 98 -2.39 -0.08 -26.04
CA PRO A 98 -2.48 0.96 -27.08
C PRO A 98 -3.77 1.79 -27.02
N ASP A 99 -4.85 1.22 -26.46
CA ASP A 99 -6.14 1.89 -26.34
C ASP A 99 -6.24 2.82 -25.12
N LYS A 100 -5.23 2.80 -24.23
CA LYS A 100 -5.19 3.60 -23.00
C LYS A 100 -4.24 4.79 -23.17
N LYS A 101 -4.59 5.94 -22.59
CA LYS A 101 -3.83 7.18 -22.76
C LYS A 101 -2.94 7.47 -21.55
N VAL A 102 -1.71 7.89 -21.82
CA VAL A 102 -0.83 8.42 -20.78
C VAL A 102 -1.27 9.83 -20.39
N LYS A 103 -1.45 10.10 -19.09
CA LYS A 103 -1.86 11.40 -18.57
C LYS A 103 -1.07 11.74 -17.31
N MET A 104 -0.22 12.75 -17.39
CA MET A 104 0.71 13.10 -16.29
C MET A 104 0.03 13.67 -15.04
N LYS A 105 -1.12 14.34 -15.17
CA LYS A 105 -1.87 14.91 -14.04
C LYS A 105 -3.28 14.34 -13.99
N GLY A 106 -3.66 13.77 -12.84
CA GLY A 106 -5.01 13.22 -12.66
C GLY A 106 -5.28 12.02 -13.56
N ALA A 107 -4.33 11.13 -13.72
CA ALA A 107 -4.55 9.82 -14.33
C ALA A 107 -5.48 8.98 -13.44
N ASP A 108 -6.27 8.11 -14.07
CA ASP A 108 -7.17 7.20 -13.36
C ASP A 108 -6.36 6.17 -12.56
N VAL A 109 -5.24 5.71 -13.13
CA VAL A 109 -4.33 4.74 -12.52
C VAL A 109 -2.89 5.27 -12.49
N GLU A 110 -2.22 5.12 -11.35
CA GLU A 110 -0.80 5.40 -11.18
C GLU A 110 -0.05 4.09 -10.93
N VAL A 111 0.80 3.68 -11.87
CA VAL A 111 1.70 2.54 -11.67
C VAL A 111 2.93 3.03 -10.91
N HIS A 112 3.02 2.65 -9.66
CA HIS A 112 4.16 2.98 -8.81
C HIS A 112 5.24 1.93 -8.93
N VAL A 113 6.47 2.36 -9.18
CA VAL A 113 7.68 1.52 -9.19
C VAL A 113 8.62 2.04 -8.11
N GLU A 114 8.85 1.26 -7.07
CA GLU A 114 9.73 1.62 -5.98
C GLU A 114 10.94 0.69 -5.92
N VAL A 115 12.09 1.20 -6.33
CA VAL A 115 13.37 0.47 -6.24
C VAL A 115 13.99 0.73 -4.88
N VAL A 116 14.06 -0.32 -4.07
CA VAL A 116 14.66 -0.29 -2.73
C VAL A 116 15.93 -1.16 -2.70
N GLN A 117 16.58 -1.25 -1.55
CA GLN A 117 17.72 -2.15 -1.40
C GLN A 117 17.27 -3.61 -1.60
N GLY A 118 17.87 -4.30 -2.53
CA GLY A 118 17.66 -5.72 -2.82
C GLY A 118 16.51 -6.06 -3.77
N MET A 119 15.42 -5.28 -3.81
CA MET A 119 14.21 -5.60 -4.57
C MET A 119 13.60 -4.35 -5.21
N ALA A 120 12.68 -4.56 -6.15
CA ALA A 120 11.74 -3.54 -6.59
C ALA A 120 10.30 -3.96 -6.25
N TYR A 121 9.45 -2.98 -5.95
CA TYR A 121 8.02 -3.20 -5.69
C TYR A 121 7.21 -2.39 -6.68
N VAL A 122 6.28 -3.06 -7.35
CA VAL A 122 5.43 -2.46 -8.37
C VAL A 122 3.97 -2.66 -8.00
N TYR A 123 3.20 -1.58 -8.00
CA TYR A 123 1.78 -1.62 -7.64
C TYR A 123 0.99 -0.51 -8.34
N ALA A 124 -0.26 -0.79 -8.67
CA ALA A 124 -1.19 0.19 -9.24
C ALA A 124 -2.40 0.44 -8.32
N GLN A 125 -2.67 -0.49 -7.41
CA GLN A 125 -3.79 -0.38 -6.48
C GLN A 125 -3.32 0.09 -5.11
N THR A 126 -3.91 1.17 -4.63
CA THR A 126 -3.63 1.73 -3.31
C THR A 126 -4.92 2.05 -2.58
N MET A 127 -5.07 1.53 -1.38
CA MET A 127 -6.18 1.78 -0.48
C MET A 127 -5.75 2.72 0.63
N ARG A 128 -6.60 3.71 0.94
CA ARG A 128 -6.38 4.59 2.09
C ARG A 128 -6.71 3.85 3.38
N GLY A 129 -5.75 3.84 4.31
CA GLY A 129 -5.97 3.33 5.66
C GLY A 129 -6.60 4.38 6.59
N VAL A 130 -6.97 3.95 7.81
CA VAL A 130 -7.56 4.83 8.82
C VAL A 130 -6.59 5.89 9.33
N GLY A 131 -5.30 5.74 9.09
CA GLY A 131 -4.26 6.67 9.51
C GLY A 131 -4.14 6.78 11.03
N GLY A 132 -3.68 7.91 11.49
CA GLY A 132 -3.40 8.15 12.91
C GLY A 132 -1.97 7.77 13.28
N LEU A 133 -1.73 7.59 14.58
CA LEU A 133 -0.45 7.17 15.14
C LEU A 133 -0.47 5.66 15.45
N PRO A 134 0.67 4.97 15.36
CA PRO A 134 0.76 3.59 15.79
C PRO A 134 0.39 3.45 17.27
N VAL A 135 -0.43 2.44 17.60
CA VAL A 135 -0.86 2.17 18.98
C VAL A 135 0.37 1.94 19.87
N GLY A 136 0.37 2.57 21.03
CA GLY A 136 1.47 2.51 22.01
C GLY A 136 2.41 3.72 21.97
N THR A 137 2.31 4.61 20.98
CA THR A 137 3.19 5.80 20.87
C THR A 137 2.79 6.96 21.78
N ALA A 138 1.52 7.01 22.24
CA ALA A 138 0.98 8.11 23.05
C ALA A 138 0.62 7.69 24.48
N GLY A 139 1.25 6.63 25.00
CA GLY A 139 1.04 6.14 26.36
C GLY A 139 -0.21 5.26 26.51
N LYS A 140 -0.71 5.12 27.75
CA LYS A 140 -1.81 4.23 28.10
C LYS A 140 -3.01 5.04 28.60
N VAL A 141 -4.22 4.61 28.23
CA VAL A 141 -5.50 5.18 28.73
C VAL A 141 -6.43 4.07 29.19
N VAL A 142 -7.18 4.31 30.22
CA VAL A 142 -8.27 3.44 30.65
C VAL A 142 -9.54 3.91 29.95
N CYS A 143 -10.24 3.00 29.30
CA CYS A 143 -11.50 3.24 28.59
C CYS A 143 -12.62 2.45 29.29
N LEU A 144 -13.58 3.15 29.84
CA LEU A 144 -14.77 2.54 30.41
C LEU A 144 -15.68 2.10 29.26
N LEU A 145 -15.92 0.81 29.15
CA LEU A 145 -16.84 0.25 28.17
C LEU A 145 -18.22 0.03 28.78
N SER A 146 -19.23 0.59 28.16
CA SER A 146 -20.63 0.32 28.41
C SER A 146 -21.21 -0.61 27.33
N SER A 147 -22.45 -1.03 27.48
CA SER A 147 -23.19 -1.77 26.43
C SER A 147 -23.61 -0.88 25.24
N GLY A 148 -23.40 0.43 25.34
CA GLY A 148 -23.70 1.38 24.26
C GLY A 148 -22.62 1.46 23.19
N ILE A 149 -22.96 2.03 22.04
CA ILE A 149 -22.06 2.15 20.86
C ILE A 149 -20.99 3.24 21.01
N ASP A 150 -21.16 4.21 21.90
CA ASP A 150 -20.26 5.37 21.99
C ASP A 150 -18.91 5.03 22.61
N SER A 151 -18.91 4.19 23.65
CA SER A 151 -17.68 3.86 24.38
C SER A 151 -16.67 3.07 23.52
N PRO A 152 -17.05 2.08 22.68
CA PRO A 152 -16.12 1.46 21.74
C PRO A 152 -15.57 2.45 20.70
N VAL A 153 -16.40 3.37 20.22
CA VAL A 153 -15.98 4.40 19.26
C VAL A 153 -14.98 5.37 19.90
N ALA A 154 -15.23 5.79 21.16
CA ALA A 154 -14.29 6.62 21.90
C ALA A 154 -12.94 5.91 22.09
N MET A 155 -12.95 4.65 22.50
CA MET A 155 -11.76 3.82 22.64
C MET A 155 -10.99 3.71 21.32
N TRP A 156 -11.67 3.47 20.20
CA TRP A 156 -11.05 3.39 18.89
C TRP A 156 -10.42 4.73 18.46
N ARG A 157 -11.08 5.86 18.73
CA ARG A 157 -10.52 7.20 18.47
C ARG A 157 -9.25 7.46 19.29
N MET A 158 -9.18 6.99 20.53
CA MET A 158 -7.97 7.09 21.35
C MET A 158 -6.85 6.19 20.82
N ALA A 159 -7.18 4.96 20.40
CA ALA A 159 -6.23 4.07 19.75
C ALA A 159 -5.63 4.70 18.48
N ARG A 160 -6.44 5.38 17.65
CA ARG A 160 -5.96 6.13 16.47
C ARG A 160 -5.02 7.29 16.79
N ARG A 161 -5.09 7.82 18.02
CA ARG A 161 -4.13 8.83 18.51
C ARG A 161 -2.87 8.22 19.10
N GLY A 162 -2.70 6.91 18.98
CA GLY A 162 -1.51 6.19 19.42
C GLY A 162 -1.57 5.69 20.87
N ALA A 163 -2.71 5.83 21.57
CA ALA A 163 -2.84 5.33 22.92
C ALA A 163 -3.02 3.81 22.96
N THR A 164 -2.37 3.16 23.92
CA THR A 164 -2.71 1.79 24.33
C THR A 164 -3.95 1.86 25.22
N CYS A 165 -5.06 1.34 24.72
CA CYS A 165 -6.34 1.39 25.44
C CYS A 165 -6.52 0.15 26.31
N ILE A 166 -6.82 0.35 27.60
CA ILE A 166 -7.16 -0.69 28.57
C ILE A 166 -8.68 -0.58 28.79
N ALA A 167 -9.40 -1.60 28.32
CA ALA A 167 -10.85 -1.65 28.46
C ALA A 167 -11.24 -2.11 29.86
N VAL A 168 -12.15 -1.39 30.50
CA VAL A 168 -12.75 -1.76 31.80
C VAL A 168 -14.27 -1.74 31.64
N HIS A 169 -14.92 -2.83 32.03
CA HIS A 169 -16.37 -2.96 32.05
C HIS A 169 -16.83 -3.32 33.46
N PHE A 170 -17.89 -2.65 33.93
CA PHE A 170 -18.56 -2.99 35.17
C PHE A 170 -19.84 -3.74 34.84
N SER A 171 -19.94 -4.99 35.29
CA SER A 171 -21.16 -5.78 35.23
C SER A 171 -21.96 -5.51 36.50
N GLY A 172 -23.22 -5.13 36.35
CA GLY A 172 -24.20 -5.03 37.44
C GLY A 172 -24.91 -6.36 37.67
#